data_d2ac2157b8ac9aba35efb93c83d7f340
#
_entry.id   d2ac2157b8ac9aba35efb93c83d7f340
#
_cell.length_a   1.000
_cell.length_b   1.000
_cell.length_c   1.000
_cell.angle_alpha   90.00
_cell.angle_beta   90.00
_cell.angle_gamma   90.00
#
_symmetry.space_group_name_H-M   'P 1'
#
loop_
_entity.id
_entity.type
_entity.pdbx_description
1 polymer ?
#
loop_
_entity_poly.entity_id
_entity_poly.type
_entity_poly.pdbx_seq_one_letter_code
_entity_poly.pdbx_strand_id
1 'polypeptide(L)'
;AAMGIEHINLAIAPALGPDGEAYLEAVQRQGWVITAGMMNYDYEDYSTLDTIKTTGGIAPDAHWPASGEAFAKAAQITARLGATAILMHVGFLDHADAAYAKKFYDRVRYLGDAAGEAGVTLLMETGQESAEDLQRFVETLKHPNVMLNFDPANLILYNKDEPLSAFRRLAPWVRHIHIKDALRTTTP
;
A
#
# COMPACT_ATOMS: atom_id res chain seq x y z
N ALA A 1 15.48 20.10 -1.47
CA ALA A 1 16.75 20.66 -1.04
C ALA A 1 16.60 21.82 -0.06
N ALA A 2 15.70 22.79 -0.29
CA ALA A 2 15.56 23.97 0.60
C ALA A 2 15.10 23.65 2.04
N MET A 3 14.44 22.48 2.27
CA MET A 3 13.95 22.05 3.57
C MET A 3 14.85 21.00 4.25
N GLY A 4 15.98 20.62 3.65
CA GLY A 4 16.87 19.60 4.21
C GLY A 4 16.31 18.18 4.20
N ILE A 5 15.26 17.92 3.43
CA ILE A 5 14.69 16.57 3.27
C ILE A 5 15.51 15.80 2.24
N GLU A 6 16.12 14.70 2.67
CA GLU A 6 16.97 13.85 1.84
C GLU A 6 16.33 12.49 1.53
N HIS A 7 15.42 12.01 2.36
CA HIS A 7 14.76 10.71 2.26
C HIS A 7 13.28 10.90 1.96
N ILE A 8 12.78 10.22 0.94
CA ILE A 8 11.38 10.33 0.52
C ILE A 8 10.76 8.97 0.16
N ASN A 9 9.45 8.88 0.30
CA ASN A 9 8.65 7.91 -0.43
C ASN A 9 8.25 8.54 -1.78
N LEU A 10 8.46 7.82 -2.86
CA LEU A 10 8.24 8.33 -4.21
C LEU A 10 6.96 7.75 -4.81
N ALA A 11 6.07 8.61 -5.32
CA ALA A 11 4.95 8.17 -6.14
C ALA A 11 5.48 7.50 -7.43
N ILE A 12 5.13 6.24 -7.68
CA ILE A 12 5.63 5.49 -8.85
C ILE A 12 4.68 5.57 -10.04
N ALA A 13 3.39 5.81 -9.82
CA ALA A 13 2.41 5.88 -10.91
C ALA A 13 2.82 6.83 -12.07
N PRO A 14 3.39 8.03 -11.82
CA PRO A 14 3.87 8.89 -12.91
C PRO A 14 4.95 8.26 -13.79
N ALA A 15 5.77 7.37 -13.24
CA ALA A 15 6.83 6.68 -13.98
C ALA A 15 6.30 5.61 -14.95
N LEU A 16 5.03 5.21 -14.80
CA LEU A 16 4.36 4.25 -15.70
C LEU A 16 3.74 4.92 -16.94
N GLY A 17 3.63 6.23 -16.93
CA GLY A 17 3.06 7.01 -18.02
C GLY A 17 4.03 7.31 -19.18
N PRO A 18 3.57 8.01 -20.20
CA PRO A 18 4.37 8.31 -21.39
C PRO A 18 5.63 9.16 -21.09
N ASP A 19 5.58 9.99 -20.06
CA ASP A 19 6.70 10.83 -19.63
C ASP A 19 7.52 10.20 -18.49
N GLY A 20 7.39 8.89 -18.28
CA GLY A 20 7.95 8.17 -17.15
C GLY A 20 9.46 8.30 -17.00
N GLU A 21 10.22 8.18 -18.09
CA GLU A 21 11.68 8.33 -18.05
C GLU A 21 12.10 9.78 -17.69
N ALA A 22 11.40 10.79 -18.24
CA ALA A 22 11.66 12.19 -17.89
C ALA A 22 11.36 12.48 -16.41
N TYR A 23 10.31 11.85 -15.87
CA TYR A 23 10.01 11.91 -14.44
C TYR A 23 11.13 11.29 -13.60
N LEU A 24 11.60 10.09 -13.93
CA LEU A 24 12.69 9.41 -13.21
C LEU A 24 13.99 10.18 -13.27
N GLU A 25 14.34 10.74 -14.44
CA GLU A 25 15.50 11.62 -14.56
C GLU A 25 15.38 12.87 -13.68
N ALA A 26 14.19 13.47 -13.60
CA ALA A 26 13.96 14.62 -12.72
C ALA A 26 14.13 14.25 -11.24
N VAL A 27 13.68 13.06 -10.84
CA VAL A 27 13.87 12.51 -9.47
C VAL A 27 15.37 12.32 -9.19
N GLN A 28 16.10 11.69 -10.09
CA GLN A 28 17.55 11.44 -9.92
C GLN A 28 18.36 12.73 -9.76
N ARG A 29 17.98 13.79 -10.50
CA ARG A 29 18.64 15.11 -10.37
C ARG A 29 18.47 15.76 -8.99
N GLN A 30 17.48 15.33 -8.18
CA GLN A 30 17.30 15.84 -6.82
C GLN A 30 18.29 15.25 -5.81
N GLY A 31 18.88 14.11 -6.11
CA GLY A 31 19.80 13.42 -5.18
C GLY A 31 19.12 12.84 -3.94
N TRP A 32 17.80 12.61 -3.99
CA TRP A 32 17.07 12.01 -2.88
C TRP A 32 17.38 10.52 -2.72
N VAL A 33 17.35 10.06 -1.49
CA VAL A 33 17.30 8.63 -1.15
C VAL A 33 15.83 8.20 -1.18
N ILE A 34 15.49 7.29 -2.09
CA ILE A 34 14.13 6.74 -2.17
C ILE A 34 14.01 5.60 -1.17
N THR A 35 13.22 5.80 -0.12
CA THR A 35 13.03 4.79 0.95
C THR A 35 11.99 3.75 0.58
N ALA A 36 10.96 4.13 -0.16
CA ALA A 36 9.96 3.24 -0.72
C ALA A 36 9.30 3.84 -1.96
N GLY A 37 8.85 2.99 -2.88
CA GLY A 37 7.87 3.39 -3.88
C GLY A 37 6.47 3.47 -3.27
N MET A 38 5.62 4.35 -3.77
CA MET A 38 4.20 4.43 -3.44
C MET A 38 3.37 4.21 -4.70
N MET A 39 2.48 3.22 -4.66
CA MET A 39 1.59 2.91 -5.78
C MET A 39 0.15 3.24 -5.42
N ASN A 40 -0.55 3.88 -6.33
CA ASN A 40 -1.99 4.12 -6.32
C ASN A 40 -2.50 4.03 -7.76
N TYR A 41 -3.82 3.90 -7.91
CA TYR A 41 -4.46 3.79 -9.21
C TYR A 41 -5.39 4.98 -9.46
N ASP A 42 -5.49 5.43 -10.70
CA ASP A 42 -6.28 6.61 -11.07
C ASP A 42 -7.79 6.43 -10.89
N TYR A 43 -8.26 5.18 -10.79
CA TYR A 43 -9.67 4.86 -10.59
C TYR A 43 -10.10 4.86 -9.12
N GLU A 44 -9.17 5.00 -8.17
CA GLU A 44 -9.49 5.00 -6.74
C GLU A 44 -10.21 6.30 -6.35
N ASP A 45 -11.36 6.17 -5.73
CA ASP A 45 -12.17 7.29 -5.24
C ASP A 45 -12.21 7.29 -3.71
N TYR A 46 -11.52 8.24 -3.11
CA TYR A 46 -11.42 8.43 -1.66
C TYR A 46 -12.43 9.44 -1.10
N SER A 47 -13.48 9.79 -1.85
CA SER A 47 -14.45 10.80 -1.42
C SER A 47 -15.37 10.32 -0.29
N THR A 48 -15.67 9.03 -0.22
CA THR A 48 -16.49 8.41 0.83
C THR A 48 -15.96 7.02 1.20
N LEU A 49 -16.35 6.49 2.36
CA LEU A 49 -16.00 5.10 2.74
C LEU A 49 -16.56 4.07 1.75
N ASP A 50 -17.74 4.30 1.22
CA ASP A 50 -18.37 3.38 0.26
C ASP A 50 -17.64 3.38 -1.09
N THR A 51 -17.22 4.55 -1.59
CA THR A 51 -16.43 4.62 -2.81
C THR A 51 -15.05 4.01 -2.63
N ILE A 52 -14.37 4.26 -1.52
CA ILE A 52 -13.08 3.60 -1.21
C ILE A 52 -13.27 2.07 -1.18
N LYS A 53 -14.32 1.58 -0.53
CA LYS A 53 -14.60 0.14 -0.42
C LYS A 53 -14.77 -0.53 -1.78
N THR A 54 -15.38 0.17 -2.73
CA THR A 54 -15.70 -0.38 -4.06
C THR A 54 -14.61 -0.13 -5.09
N THR A 55 -13.80 0.91 -4.94
CA THR A 55 -12.77 1.31 -5.91
C THR A 55 -11.34 1.14 -5.40
N GLY A 56 -11.13 0.96 -4.09
CA GLY A 56 -9.80 0.97 -3.49
C GLY A 56 -8.94 -0.21 -3.92
N GLY A 57 -7.70 0.08 -4.25
CA GLY A 57 -6.65 -0.88 -4.51
C GLY A 57 -6.99 -1.87 -5.61
N ILE A 58 -6.89 -3.16 -5.27
CA ILE A 58 -7.10 -4.28 -6.20
C ILE A 58 -8.50 -4.90 -6.12
N ALA A 59 -9.46 -4.26 -5.45
CA ALA A 59 -10.81 -4.78 -5.30
C ALA A 59 -11.60 -4.87 -6.62
N PRO A 60 -11.58 -3.86 -7.53
CA PRO A 60 -12.39 -3.87 -8.74
C PRO A 60 -11.94 -4.93 -9.75
N ASP A 61 -12.87 -5.81 -10.17
CA ASP A 61 -12.58 -6.86 -11.14
C ASP A 61 -12.28 -6.30 -12.54
N ALA A 62 -12.95 -5.21 -12.92
CA ALA A 62 -12.78 -4.58 -14.22
C ALA A 62 -11.34 -4.04 -14.44
N HIS A 63 -10.64 -3.69 -13.38
CA HIS A 63 -9.29 -3.13 -13.45
C HIS A 63 -8.19 -4.13 -13.10
N TRP A 64 -8.54 -5.25 -12.47
CA TRP A 64 -7.56 -6.15 -11.86
C TRP A 64 -6.43 -6.61 -12.80
N PRO A 65 -6.66 -7.07 -14.03
CA PRO A 65 -5.56 -7.52 -14.87
C PRO A 65 -4.53 -6.43 -15.13
N ALA A 66 -5.01 -5.23 -15.52
CA ALA A 66 -4.15 -4.08 -15.79
C ALA A 66 -3.44 -3.57 -14.52
N SER A 67 -4.14 -3.57 -13.39
CA SER A 67 -3.59 -3.14 -12.10
C SER A 67 -2.46 -4.04 -11.61
N GLY A 68 -2.62 -5.36 -11.79
CA GLY A 68 -1.57 -6.32 -11.46
C GLY A 68 -0.30 -6.12 -12.30
N GLU A 69 -0.46 -5.93 -13.62
CA GLU A 69 0.66 -5.64 -14.51
C GLU A 69 1.33 -4.29 -14.20
N ALA A 70 0.53 -3.26 -13.91
CA ALA A 70 1.04 -1.95 -13.53
C ALA A 70 1.84 -2.03 -12.22
N PHE A 71 1.35 -2.79 -11.22
CA PHE A 71 2.08 -3.02 -9.99
C PHE A 71 3.42 -3.74 -10.22
N ALA A 72 3.45 -4.79 -11.04
CA ALA A 72 4.68 -5.51 -11.34
C ALA A 72 5.76 -4.58 -11.96
N LYS A 73 5.35 -3.70 -12.88
CA LYS A 73 6.23 -2.67 -13.45
C LYS A 73 6.68 -1.65 -12.39
N ALA A 74 5.76 -1.21 -11.53
CA ALA A 74 6.07 -0.28 -10.45
C ALA A 74 7.08 -0.88 -9.44
N ALA A 75 6.97 -2.17 -9.12
CA ALA A 75 7.93 -2.88 -8.29
C ALA A 75 9.34 -2.90 -8.90
N GLN A 76 9.44 -3.18 -10.21
CA GLN A 76 10.72 -3.14 -10.95
C GLN A 76 11.33 -1.73 -10.95
N ILE A 77 10.52 -0.68 -11.18
CA ILE A 77 10.98 0.72 -11.12
C ILE A 77 11.46 1.05 -9.71
N THR A 78 10.73 0.64 -8.69
CA THR A 78 11.10 0.83 -7.28
C THR A 78 12.47 0.24 -6.98
N ALA A 79 12.73 -0.99 -7.44
CA ALA A 79 14.04 -1.65 -7.31
C ALA A 79 15.15 -0.89 -8.07
N ARG A 80 14.90 -0.43 -9.31
CA ARG A 80 15.84 0.40 -10.08
C ARG A 80 16.26 1.68 -9.35
N LEU A 81 15.36 2.25 -8.54
CA LEU A 81 15.63 3.44 -7.74
C LEU A 81 16.40 3.13 -6.43
N GLY A 82 16.73 1.87 -6.19
CA GLY A 82 17.45 1.42 -5.00
C GLY A 82 16.60 1.25 -3.74
N ALA A 83 15.27 1.40 -3.86
CA ALA A 83 14.36 1.14 -2.75
C ALA A 83 14.06 -0.36 -2.61
N THR A 84 13.82 -0.81 -1.37
CA THR A 84 13.57 -2.22 -1.05
C THR A 84 12.10 -2.51 -0.72
N ALA A 85 11.24 -1.50 -0.81
CA ALA A 85 9.83 -1.63 -0.50
C ALA A 85 8.96 -0.81 -1.45
N ILE A 86 7.77 -1.32 -1.74
CA ILE A 86 6.69 -0.62 -2.41
C ILE A 86 5.45 -0.69 -1.56
N LEU A 87 4.85 0.46 -1.25
CA LEU A 87 3.67 0.55 -0.41
C LEU A 87 2.45 0.98 -1.22
N MET A 88 1.30 0.46 -0.84
CA MET A 88 0.02 0.81 -1.41
C MET A 88 -1.14 0.45 -0.47
N HIS A 89 -2.27 1.11 -0.68
CA HIS A 89 -3.56 0.66 -0.18
C HIS A 89 -4.07 -0.46 -1.09
N VAL A 90 -4.23 -1.67 -0.56
CA VAL A 90 -4.61 -2.84 -1.38
C VAL A 90 -6.11 -3.03 -1.56
N GLY A 91 -6.92 -2.28 -0.84
CA GLY A 91 -8.38 -2.42 -0.80
C GLY A 91 -8.86 -2.98 0.53
N PHE A 92 -10.16 -3.12 0.68
CA PHE A 92 -10.78 -3.62 1.91
C PHE A 92 -10.70 -5.13 2.03
N LEU A 93 -10.45 -5.59 3.25
CA LEU A 93 -10.63 -6.99 3.63
C LEU A 93 -12.10 -7.23 4.01
N ASP A 94 -12.72 -8.24 3.42
CA ASP A 94 -14.01 -8.74 3.86
C ASP A 94 -13.93 -10.27 4.02
N HIS A 95 -13.78 -10.70 5.26
CA HIS A 95 -13.74 -12.12 5.59
C HIS A 95 -15.12 -12.79 5.65
N ALA A 96 -16.20 -12.03 5.64
CA ALA A 96 -17.56 -12.55 5.68
C ALA A 96 -18.02 -13.06 4.30
N ASP A 97 -17.55 -12.43 3.22
CA ASP A 97 -17.75 -12.93 1.86
C ASP A 97 -16.59 -13.85 1.44
N ALA A 98 -16.83 -15.17 1.48
CA ALA A 98 -15.81 -16.15 1.18
C ALA A 98 -15.28 -16.10 -0.26
N ALA A 99 -16.12 -15.73 -1.24
CA ALA A 99 -15.71 -15.62 -2.64
C ALA A 99 -14.83 -14.37 -2.83
N TYR A 100 -15.23 -13.26 -2.24
CA TYR A 100 -14.43 -12.02 -2.23
C TYR A 100 -13.10 -12.23 -1.51
N ALA A 101 -13.13 -12.82 -0.31
CA ALA A 101 -11.93 -13.09 0.46
C ALA A 101 -10.93 -13.94 -0.34
N LYS A 102 -11.38 -15.05 -0.95
CA LYS A 102 -10.51 -15.87 -1.80
C LYS A 102 -9.86 -15.07 -2.92
N LYS A 103 -10.65 -14.31 -3.67
CA LYS A 103 -10.19 -13.45 -4.75
C LYS A 103 -9.14 -12.44 -4.25
N PHE A 104 -9.40 -11.81 -3.11
CA PHE A 104 -8.50 -10.82 -2.52
C PHE A 104 -7.17 -11.46 -2.09
N TYR A 105 -7.19 -12.62 -1.43
CA TYR A 105 -5.98 -13.37 -1.10
C TYR A 105 -5.15 -13.74 -2.34
N ASP A 106 -5.81 -14.22 -3.40
CA ASP A 106 -5.13 -14.59 -4.64
C ASP A 106 -4.44 -13.37 -5.29
N ARG A 107 -5.11 -12.22 -5.29
CA ARG A 107 -4.55 -10.97 -5.83
C ARG A 107 -3.38 -10.44 -5.01
N VAL A 108 -3.51 -10.41 -3.68
CA VAL A 108 -2.38 -9.97 -2.83
C VAL A 108 -1.20 -10.92 -2.94
N ARG A 109 -1.45 -12.22 -3.09
CA ARG A 109 -0.38 -13.20 -3.35
C ARG A 109 0.36 -12.89 -4.65
N TYR A 110 -0.38 -12.62 -5.73
CA TYR A 110 0.21 -12.19 -7.01
C TYR A 110 1.08 -10.93 -6.86
N LEU A 111 0.59 -9.91 -6.13
CA LEU A 111 1.38 -8.70 -5.88
C LEU A 111 2.65 -9.00 -5.05
N GLY A 112 2.53 -9.88 -4.06
CA GLY A 112 3.67 -10.33 -3.24
C GLY A 112 4.72 -11.07 -4.06
N ASP A 113 4.29 -11.96 -4.97
CA ASP A 113 5.16 -12.67 -5.90
C ASP A 113 5.88 -11.67 -6.83
N ALA A 114 5.14 -10.75 -7.46
CA ALA A 114 5.70 -9.73 -8.34
C ALA A 114 6.69 -8.80 -7.62
N ALA A 115 6.40 -8.42 -6.37
CA ALA A 115 7.32 -7.66 -5.54
C ALA A 115 8.60 -8.46 -5.27
N GLY A 116 8.47 -9.74 -4.90
CA GLY A 116 9.61 -10.63 -4.63
C GLY A 116 10.49 -10.86 -5.86
N GLU A 117 9.88 -11.04 -7.05
CA GLU A 117 10.60 -11.16 -8.32
C GLU A 117 11.41 -9.89 -8.64
N ALA A 118 10.90 -8.72 -8.27
CA ALA A 118 11.60 -7.45 -8.42
C ALA A 118 12.64 -7.20 -7.31
N GLY A 119 12.70 -8.02 -6.25
CA GLY A 119 13.60 -7.84 -5.12
C GLY A 119 13.13 -6.78 -4.11
N VAL A 120 11.82 -6.48 -4.08
CA VAL A 120 11.21 -5.55 -3.11
C VAL A 120 10.14 -6.24 -2.28
N THR A 121 9.72 -5.60 -1.20
CA THR A 121 8.62 -6.07 -0.33
C THR A 121 7.40 -5.19 -0.57
N LEU A 122 6.23 -5.80 -0.78
CA LEU A 122 4.94 -5.12 -0.74
C LEU A 122 4.62 -4.75 0.71
N LEU A 123 4.36 -3.49 0.96
CA LEU A 123 3.89 -2.98 2.25
C LEU A 123 2.42 -2.54 2.10
N MET A 124 1.51 -3.35 2.66
CA MET A 124 0.09 -3.01 2.70
C MET A 124 -0.14 -1.90 3.72
N GLU A 125 -0.78 -0.82 3.30
CA GLU A 125 -1.11 0.28 4.22
C GLU A 125 -2.28 -0.12 5.13
N THR A 126 -2.10 0.08 6.44
CA THR A 126 -3.18 -0.13 7.42
C THR A 126 -4.19 1.01 7.36
N GLY A 127 -5.46 0.73 7.66
CA GLY A 127 -6.42 1.83 7.75
C GLY A 127 -7.85 1.43 7.93
N GLN A 128 -8.38 0.63 7.07
CA GLN A 128 -9.83 0.44 6.98
C GLN A 128 -10.31 -0.86 7.64
N GLU A 129 -9.37 -1.69 8.04
CA GLU A 129 -9.60 -2.94 8.75
C GLU A 129 -9.28 -2.80 10.25
N SER A 130 -9.86 -3.68 11.06
CA SER A 130 -9.39 -3.87 12.42
C SER A 130 -7.99 -4.53 12.42
N ALA A 131 -7.21 -4.28 13.47
CA ALA A 131 -5.92 -4.94 13.63
C ALA A 131 -6.07 -6.47 13.74
N GLU A 132 -7.20 -6.94 14.26
CA GLU A 132 -7.50 -8.37 14.34
C GLU A 132 -7.73 -9.00 12.97
N ASP A 133 -8.53 -8.35 12.10
CA ASP A 133 -8.77 -8.83 10.73
C ASP A 133 -7.49 -8.83 9.90
N LEU A 134 -6.70 -7.76 10.04
CA LEU A 134 -5.43 -7.67 9.32
C LEU A 134 -4.40 -8.69 9.82
N GLN A 135 -4.32 -8.94 11.14
CA GLN A 135 -3.49 -10.02 11.69
C GLN A 135 -3.91 -11.37 11.10
N ARG A 136 -5.21 -11.68 11.15
CA ARG A 136 -5.74 -12.93 10.58
C ARG A 136 -5.40 -13.07 9.10
N PHE A 137 -5.47 -11.96 8.36
CA PHE A 137 -5.11 -11.94 6.95
C PHE A 137 -3.63 -12.31 6.73
N VAL A 138 -2.69 -11.61 7.35
CA VAL A 138 -1.26 -11.85 7.12
C VAL A 138 -0.81 -13.22 7.63
N GLU A 139 -1.40 -13.71 8.74
CA GLU A 139 -1.17 -15.06 9.28
C GLU A 139 -1.70 -16.17 8.36
N THR A 140 -2.77 -15.90 7.63
CA THR A 140 -3.35 -16.85 6.66
C THR A 140 -2.59 -16.80 5.33
N LEU A 141 -2.27 -15.60 4.85
CA LEU A 141 -1.54 -15.39 3.61
C LEU A 141 -0.13 -16.01 3.66
N LYS A 142 0.59 -15.79 4.77
CA LYS A 142 1.96 -16.29 5.03
C LYS A 142 2.92 -16.05 3.86
N HIS A 143 2.86 -14.86 3.28
CA HIS A 143 3.68 -14.51 2.13
C HIS A 143 4.96 -13.78 2.56
N PRO A 144 6.16 -14.23 2.15
CA PRO A 144 7.43 -13.66 2.62
C PRO A 144 7.64 -12.21 2.19
N ASN A 145 7.07 -11.80 1.05
CA ASN A 145 7.24 -10.47 0.48
C ASN A 145 6.00 -9.57 0.68
N VAL A 146 5.12 -9.91 1.63
CA VAL A 146 3.96 -9.07 2.00
C VAL A 146 4.06 -8.72 3.48
N MET A 147 4.23 -7.45 3.75
CA MET A 147 4.37 -6.87 5.09
C MET A 147 3.45 -5.65 5.22
N LEU A 148 3.56 -4.89 6.30
CA LEU A 148 2.67 -3.78 6.60
C LEU A 148 3.42 -2.45 6.65
N ASN A 149 2.77 -1.42 6.10
CA ASN A 149 3.00 -0.02 6.41
C ASN A 149 1.95 0.41 7.44
N PHE A 150 2.39 0.77 8.63
CA PHE A 150 1.48 1.16 9.72
C PHE A 150 1.15 2.65 9.65
N ASP A 151 -0.13 2.97 9.43
CA ASP A 151 -0.66 4.34 9.49
C ASP A 151 -1.60 4.49 10.70
N PRO A 152 -1.15 5.14 11.78
CA PRO A 152 -1.96 5.29 12.99
C PRO A 152 -3.17 6.20 12.77
N ALA A 153 -3.04 7.20 11.89
CA ALA A 153 -4.10 8.15 11.65
C ALA A 153 -5.28 7.53 10.91
N ASN A 154 -5.02 6.60 10.00
CA ASN A 154 -6.10 5.91 9.29
C ASN A 154 -6.98 5.09 10.25
N LEU A 155 -6.40 4.43 11.26
CA LEU A 155 -7.16 3.72 12.28
C LEU A 155 -8.10 4.64 13.08
N ILE A 156 -7.64 5.88 13.34
CA ILE A 156 -8.42 6.91 14.03
C ILE A 156 -9.52 7.46 13.12
N LEU A 157 -9.17 7.84 11.87
CA LEU A 157 -10.09 8.42 10.89
C LEU A 157 -11.26 7.48 10.58
N TYR A 158 -10.96 6.21 10.38
CA TYR A 158 -11.98 5.21 10.05
C TYR A 158 -12.60 4.53 11.28
N ASN A 159 -12.25 5.00 12.49
CA ASN A 159 -12.74 4.49 13.77
C ASN A 159 -12.68 2.96 13.89
N LYS A 160 -11.55 2.38 13.49
CA LYS A 160 -11.37 0.91 13.44
C LYS A 160 -10.72 0.36 14.68
N ASP A 161 -9.69 1.06 15.20
CA ASP A 161 -8.94 0.54 16.34
C ASP A 161 -8.26 1.68 17.13
N GLU A 162 -7.69 1.33 18.29
CA GLU A 162 -6.80 2.23 19.02
C GLU A 162 -5.36 1.98 18.50
N PRO A 163 -4.65 3.02 18.00
CA PRO A 163 -3.38 2.83 17.27
C PRO A 163 -2.31 2.09 18.06
N LEU A 164 -2.16 2.36 19.36
CA LEU A 164 -1.11 1.72 20.16
C LEU A 164 -1.39 0.22 20.38
N SER A 165 -2.65 -0.15 20.59
CA SER A 165 -3.06 -1.56 20.69
C SER A 165 -2.89 -2.29 19.37
N ALA A 166 -3.31 -1.64 18.28
CA ALA A 166 -3.15 -2.15 16.93
C ALA A 166 -1.66 -2.37 16.57
N PHE A 167 -0.80 -1.38 16.87
CA PHE A 167 0.63 -1.51 16.63
C PHE A 167 1.24 -2.70 17.38
N ARG A 168 0.92 -2.87 18.68
CA ARG A 168 1.43 -4.00 19.47
C ARG A 168 1.06 -5.35 18.86
N ARG A 169 -0.15 -5.46 18.32
CA ARG A 169 -0.65 -6.67 17.67
C ARG A 169 0.05 -6.93 16.33
N LEU A 170 0.24 -5.89 15.51
CA LEU A 170 0.74 -5.98 14.15
C LEU A 170 2.28 -5.86 14.03
N ALA A 171 2.97 -5.49 15.11
CA ALA A 171 4.42 -5.23 15.12
C ALA A 171 5.27 -6.29 14.41
N PRO A 172 5.00 -7.60 14.50
CA PRO A 172 5.80 -8.62 13.80
C PRO A 172 5.87 -8.42 12.27
N TRP A 173 4.83 -7.83 11.68
CA TRP A 173 4.74 -7.63 10.21
C TRP A 173 5.02 -6.19 9.79
N VAL A 174 5.08 -5.23 10.71
CA VAL A 174 5.34 -3.82 10.38
C VAL A 174 6.80 -3.65 9.94
N ARG A 175 6.99 -3.01 8.78
CA ARG A 175 8.32 -2.67 8.22
C ARG A 175 8.47 -1.20 7.90
N HIS A 176 7.36 -0.45 7.89
CA HIS A 176 7.32 0.98 7.65
C HIS A 176 6.21 1.61 8.49
N ILE A 177 6.37 2.89 8.84
CA ILE A 177 5.38 3.62 9.65
C ILE A 177 5.21 5.01 9.03
N HIS A 178 3.97 5.42 8.82
CA HIS A 178 3.64 6.81 8.55
C HIS A 178 3.58 7.59 9.87
N ILE A 179 4.33 8.68 9.96
CA ILE A 179 4.23 9.63 11.09
C ILE A 179 3.11 10.59 10.76
N LYS A 180 1.92 10.27 11.24
CA LYS A 180 0.66 10.94 10.91
C LYS A 180 -0.28 10.87 12.08
N ASP A 181 -1.09 11.90 12.28
CA ASP A 181 -2.08 11.98 13.36
C ASP A 181 -3.44 12.42 12.80
N ALA A 182 -4.51 12.15 13.54
CA ALA A 182 -5.86 12.51 13.16
C ALA A 182 -6.75 12.74 14.39
N LEU A 183 -7.83 13.45 14.18
CA LEU A 183 -8.92 13.51 15.15
C LEU A 183 -9.94 12.41 14.84
N ARG A 184 -10.37 11.71 15.89
CA ARG A 184 -11.43 10.71 15.76
C ARG A 184 -12.72 11.39 15.30
N THR A 185 -13.27 10.93 14.19
CA THR A 185 -14.59 11.39 13.75
C THR A 185 -15.67 10.82 14.65
N THR A 186 -16.69 11.64 14.94
CA THR A 186 -17.90 11.23 15.66
C THR A 186 -19.06 10.93 14.73
N THR A 187 -18.88 11.22 13.45
CA THR A 187 -19.83 10.91 12.37
C THR A 187 -19.23 9.83 11.47
N PRO A 188 -20.00 8.75 11.24
CA PRO A 188 -19.57 7.70 10.32
C PRO A 188 -19.45 8.17 8.88
#